data_ed32b6521844a3c8e84586b4b39f0a4b
#
_entry.id   ed32b6521844a3c8e84586b4b39f0a4b
#
_cell.length_a   1.000
_cell.length_b   1.000
_cell.length_c   1.000
_cell.angle_alpha   90.00
_cell.angle_beta   90.00
_cell.angle_gamma   90.00
#
_symmetry.space_group_name_H-M   'P 1'
#
loop_
_entity.id
_entity.type
_entity.pdbx_description
1 polymer ?
#
loop_
_entity_poly.entity_id
_entity_poly.type
_entity_poly.pdbx_seq_one_letter_code
_entity_poly.pdbx_strand_id
1 'polypeptide(L)'
;MSEKNIHSGHRQRLTEMVSKVGLDSLSDIQAVEYFLTYIFPRGDVNPLAHKLLDAFGNFSNIVDADIEELKAIEGINERSAKKIINFAELFFFYTTAKMRKKTKISCVGEIVDIVEDYLRFRNVENMLFLAISSGNLITHKKLIKSANSAQVSFSMSELGRFLASAKPTSLVVAHCHPYAKAYPSSEDKEAFEKIEKLCLTCGVNLVDSYIVGEDGVYSQRDEMLIRKYIDVDELKTAFSN
;
A
#
# COMPACT_ATOMS: atom_id res chain seq x y z
N MET A 1 -23.43 -1.21 46.38
CA MET A 1 -24.01 -1.74 45.13
C MET A 1 -23.04 -1.41 44.02
N SER A 2 -22.38 -2.43 43.48
CA SER A 2 -21.35 -2.26 42.41
C SER A 2 -22.06 -1.80 41.14
N GLU A 3 -21.66 -0.65 40.58
CA GLU A 3 -22.05 -0.25 39.25
C GLU A 3 -21.61 -1.37 38.28
N LYS A 4 -22.58 -2.14 37.79
CA LYS A 4 -22.37 -3.10 36.72
C LYS A 4 -21.83 -2.29 35.52
N ASN A 5 -20.59 -2.55 35.20
CA ASN A 5 -19.86 -1.95 34.09
C ASN A 5 -20.65 -2.20 32.79
N ILE A 6 -21.49 -1.25 32.39
CA ILE A 6 -22.39 -1.29 31.22
C ILE A 6 -21.57 -1.54 29.94
N HIS A 7 -20.28 -1.19 29.98
CA HIS A 7 -19.35 -1.28 28.86
C HIS A 7 -18.71 -2.67 28.65
N SER A 8 -18.72 -3.58 29.65
CA SER A 8 -18.12 -4.92 29.51
C SER A 8 -18.83 -5.80 28.46
N GLY A 9 -20.10 -5.52 28.17
CA GLY A 9 -20.88 -6.25 27.17
C GLY A 9 -20.77 -5.70 25.74
N HIS A 10 -20.28 -4.46 25.55
CA HIS A 10 -20.24 -3.83 24.22
C HIS A 10 -19.19 -4.50 23.31
N ARG A 11 -17.98 -4.67 23.80
CA ARG A 11 -16.90 -5.36 23.07
C ARG A 11 -17.29 -6.81 22.69
N GLN A 12 -17.94 -7.54 23.58
CA GLN A 12 -18.38 -8.89 23.29
C GLN A 12 -19.46 -8.88 22.20
N ARG A 13 -20.45 -7.99 22.28
CA ARG A 13 -21.50 -7.84 21.24
C ARG A 13 -20.91 -7.49 19.89
N LEU A 14 -19.93 -6.58 19.83
CA LEU A 14 -19.24 -6.21 18.60
C LEU A 14 -18.49 -7.42 17.99
N THR A 15 -17.78 -8.18 18.82
CA THR A 15 -17.10 -9.41 18.38
C THR A 15 -18.08 -10.46 17.90
N GLU A 16 -19.20 -10.65 18.58
CA GLU A 16 -20.26 -11.59 18.17
C GLU A 16 -20.93 -11.16 16.86
N MET A 17 -21.13 -9.83 16.68
CA MET A 17 -21.66 -9.29 15.43
C MET A 17 -20.71 -9.56 14.28
N VAL A 18 -19.42 -9.24 14.41
CA VAL A 18 -18.40 -9.54 13.39
C VAL A 18 -18.35 -11.02 13.04
N SER A 19 -18.47 -11.89 14.06
CA SER A 19 -18.48 -13.35 13.84
C SER A 19 -19.70 -13.85 13.07
N LYS A 20 -20.83 -13.14 13.15
CA LYS A 20 -22.08 -13.52 12.47
C LYS A 20 -22.23 -12.96 11.08
N VAL A 21 -21.86 -11.70 10.88
CA VAL A 21 -22.15 -10.96 9.63
C VAL A 21 -20.91 -10.49 8.87
N GLY A 22 -19.71 -10.67 9.44
CA GLY A 22 -18.45 -10.27 8.83
C GLY A 22 -18.09 -8.80 9.06
N LEU A 23 -16.88 -8.42 8.65
CA LEU A 23 -16.36 -7.05 8.80
C LEU A 23 -17.03 -6.07 7.83
N ASP A 24 -17.43 -6.52 6.65
CA ASP A 24 -18.01 -5.69 5.58
C ASP A 24 -19.33 -5.01 5.96
N SER A 25 -19.99 -5.51 7.02
CA SER A 25 -21.25 -4.96 7.51
C SER A 25 -21.08 -3.89 8.60
N LEU A 26 -19.85 -3.61 9.03
CA LEU A 26 -19.57 -2.63 10.06
C LEU A 26 -19.68 -1.21 9.51
N SER A 27 -20.26 -0.31 10.32
CA SER A 27 -20.08 1.13 10.09
C SER A 27 -18.64 1.53 10.46
N ASP A 28 -18.18 2.70 9.97
CA ASP A 28 -16.82 3.19 10.23
C ASP A 28 -16.49 3.23 11.72
N ILE A 29 -17.42 3.73 12.55
CA ILE A 29 -17.21 3.76 14.00
C ILE A 29 -17.04 2.35 14.58
N GLN A 30 -17.83 1.39 14.13
CA GLN A 30 -17.75 0.00 14.59
C GLN A 30 -16.45 -0.67 14.13
N ALA A 31 -15.98 -0.35 12.92
CA ALA A 31 -14.72 -0.84 12.41
C ALA A 31 -13.54 -0.29 13.22
N VAL A 32 -13.54 1.02 13.52
CA VAL A 32 -12.51 1.64 14.38
C VAL A 32 -12.56 1.07 15.80
N GLU A 33 -13.73 0.95 16.40
CA GLU A 33 -13.88 0.31 17.73
C GLU A 33 -13.34 -1.11 17.74
N TYR A 34 -13.72 -1.92 16.75
CA TYR A 34 -13.26 -3.31 16.65
C TYR A 34 -11.73 -3.38 16.53
N PHE A 35 -11.15 -2.55 15.67
CA PHE A 35 -9.70 -2.41 15.53
C PHE A 35 -9.04 -2.01 16.85
N LEU A 36 -9.56 -1.01 17.56
CA LEU A 36 -9.02 -0.55 18.82
C LEU A 36 -9.07 -1.62 19.92
N THR A 37 -9.94 -2.63 19.82
CA THR A 37 -9.93 -3.75 20.78
C THR A 37 -8.64 -4.57 20.74
N TYR A 38 -7.96 -4.63 19.60
CA TYR A 38 -6.64 -5.28 19.46
C TYR A 38 -5.50 -4.41 19.98
N ILE A 39 -5.65 -3.08 19.90
CA ILE A 39 -4.65 -2.14 20.39
C ILE A 39 -4.72 -2.00 21.91
N PHE A 40 -5.96 -1.89 22.44
CA PHE A 40 -6.28 -1.70 23.85
C PHE A 40 -7.05 -2.92 24.37
N PRO A 41 -6.39 -3.90 25.02
CA PRO A 41 -7.06 -5.12 25.48
C PRO A 41 -8.10 -4.92 26.58
N ARG A 42 -8.06 -3.78 27.26
CA ARG A 42 -8.95 -3.43 28.40
C ARG A 42 -9.51 -2.03 28.21
N GLY A 43 -10.66 -1.78 28.86
CA GLY A 43 -11.32 -0.48 28.84
C GLY A 43 -12.33 -0.33 27.70
N ASP A 44 -13.06 0.76 27.75
CA ASP A 44 -13.97 1.19 26.70
C ASP A 44 -13.20 1.97 25.65
N VAL A 45 -13.31 1.56 24.40
CA VAL A 45 -12.63 2.18 23.25
C VAL A 45 -13.55 3.06 22.41
N ASN A 46 -14.86 3.07 22.70
CA ASN A 46 -15.83 3.86 21.95
C ASN A 46 -15.53 5.37 21.96
N PRO A 47 -15.24 6.01 23.12
CA PRO A 47 -14.90 7.43 23.14
C PRO A 47 -13.61 7.75 22.32
N LEU A 48 -12.65 6.82 22.32
CA LEU A 48 -11.42 6.98 21.56
C LEU A 48 -11.68 6.80 20.05
N ALA A 49 -12.55 5.89 19.66
CA ALA A 49 -12.94 5.69 18.27
C ALA A 49 -13.59 6.95 17.69
N HIS A 50 -14.48 7.60 18.44
CA HIS A 50 -15.05 8.89 18.04
C HIS A 50 -13.99 9.98 17.86
N LYS A 51 -13.08 10.16 18.83
CA LYS A 51 -12.00 11.15 18.74
C LYS A 51 -11.12 10.93 17.51
N LEU A 52 -10.81 9.68 17.18
CA LEU A 52 -10.01 9.36 16.00
C LEU A 52 -10.76 9.65 14.70
N LEU A 53 -12.03 9.28 14.59
CA LEU A 53 -12.83 9.59 13.40
C LEU A 53 -13.06 11.08 13.23
N ASP A 54 -13.29 11.82 14.32
CA ASP A 54 -13.43 13.29 14.29
C ASP A 54 -12.15 13.97 13.80
N ALA A 55 -10.96 13.43 14.15
CA ALA A 55 -9.67 13.99 13.78
C ALA A 55 -9.23 13.59 12.35
N PHE A 56 -9.44 12.34 11.95
CA PHE A 56 -8.88 11.76 10.72
C PHE A 56 -9.93 11.48 9.64
N GLY A 57 -11.22 11.51 9.96
CA GLY A 57 -12.34 11.37 9.03
C GLY A 57 -12.72 9.92 8.70
N ASN A 58 -11.77 9.01 8.53
CA ASN A 58 -12.03 7.61 8.16
C ASN A 58 -10.96 6.67 8.72
N PHE A 59 -11.23 5.35 8.60
CA PHE A 59 -10.34 4.30 9.12
C PHE A 59 -8.96 4.29 8.45
N SER A 60 -8.89 4.49 7.14
CA SER A 60 -7.60 4.46 6.42
C SER A 60 -6.68 5.59 6.87
N ASN A 61 -7.20 6.81 7.00
CA ASN A 61 -6.44 7.95 7.49
C ASN A 61 -5.91 7.75 8.92
N ILE A 62 -6.68 7.06 9.78
CA ILE A 62 -6.23 6.71 11.14
C ILE A 62 -5.02 5.76 11.09
N VAL A 63 -5.08 4.76 10.24
CA VAL A 63 -4.03 3.73 10.12
C VAL A 63 -2.78 4.27 9.42
N ASP A 64 -2.95 5.23 8.52
CA ASP A 64 -1.88 5.87 7.73
C ASP A 64 -1.28 7.11 8.40
N ALA A 65 -1.88 7.58 9.51
CA ALA A 65 -1.41 8.76 10.25
C ALA A 65 0.00 8.57 10.81
N ASP A 66 0.75 9.66 10.95
CA ASP A 66 2.06 9.61 11.56
C ASP A 66 2.00 9.49 13.09
N ILE A 67 3.15 9.18 13.70
CA ILE A 67 3.21 8.90 15.13
C ILE A 67 2.87 10.15 15.98
N GLU A 68 3.23 11.34 15.52
CA GLU A 68 3.00 12.59 16.26
C GLU A 68 1.54 13.01 16.13
N GLU A 69 0.92 12.84 14.98
CA GLU A 69 -0.51 13.05 14.77
C GLU A 69 -1.35 12.14 15.69
N LEU A 70 -1.01 10.85 15.73
CA LEU A 70 -1.70 9.90 16.60
C LEU A 70 -1.53 10.25 18.09
N LYS A 71 -0.34 10.65 18.51
CA LYS A 71 -0.04 11.04 19.91
C LYS A 71 -0.74 12.33 20.34
N ALA A 72 -1.14 13.18 19.40
CA ALA A 72 -1.92 14.37 19.69
C ALA A 72 -3.35 14.03 20.18
N ILE A 73 -3.83 12.81 19.92
CA ILE A 73 -5.15 12.35 20.36
C ILE A 73 -5.08 11.89 21.82
N GLU A 74 -5.89 12.52 22.68
CA GLU A 74 -5.98 12.12 24.09
C GLU A 74 -6.40 10.65 24.24
N GLY A 75 -5.61 9.88 24.95
CA GLY A 75 -5.79 8.43 25.13
C GLY A 75 -4.82 7.58 24.28
N ILE A 76 -4.06 8.21 23.37
CA ILE A 76 -3.02 7.54 22.58
C ILE A 76 -1.65 7.95 23.12
N ASN A 77 -0.88 6.95 23.52
CA ASN A 77 0.53 7.11 23.86
C ASN A 77 1.42 6.54 22.74
N GLU A 78 2.73 6.75 22.84
CA GLU A 78 3.70 6.28 21.84
C GLU A 78 3.58 4.78 21.54
N ARG A 79 3.32 3.95 22.56
CA ARG A 79 3.19 2.49 22.38
C ARG A 79 1.93 2.12 21.59
N SER A 80 0.82 2.77 21.84
CA SER A 80 -0.43 2.54 21.11
C SER A 80 -0.37 3.12 19.69
N ALA A 81 0.23 4.29 19.49
CA ALA A 81 0.47 4.85 18.17
C ALA A 81 1.32 3.91 17.30
N LYS A 82 2.44 3.40 17.83
CA LYS A 82 3.26 2.39 17.13
C LYS A 82 2.49 1.13 16.77
N LYS A 83 1.56 0.67 17.60
CA LYS A 83 0.73 -0.50 17.28
C LYS A 83 -0.23 -0.22 16.13
N ILE A 84 -0.80 0.99 16.06
CA ILE A 84 -1.68 1.42 14.95
C ILE A 84 -0.89 1.40 13.64
N ILE A 85 0.28 2.04 13.61
CA ILE A 85 1.16 2.08 12.44
C ILE A 85 1.61 0.68 12.02
N ASN A 86 2.02 -0.16 12.98
CA ASN A 86 2.46 -1.53 12.72
C ASN A 86 1.34 -2.41 12.14
N PHE A 87 0.07 -2.05 12.33
CA PHE A 87 -1.04 -2.78 11.73
C PHE A 87 -1.02 -2.68 10.20
N ALA A 88 -0.83 -1.49 9.64
CA ALA A 88 -0.65 -1.32 8.20
C ALA A 88 0.56 -2.10 7.67
N GLU A 89 1.67 -2.07 8.41
CA GLU A 89 2.88 -2.81 8.08
C GLU A 89 2.66 -4.34 8.08
N LEU A 90 1.88 -4.86 9.04
CA LEU A 90 1.53 -6.29 9.10
C LEU A 90 0.61 -6.70 7.96
N PHE A 91 -0.36 -5.87 7.60
CA PHE A 91 -1.23 -6.12 6.44
C PHE A 91 -0.41 -6.15 5.15
N PHE A 92 0.49 -5.19 4.99
CA PHE A 92 1.42 -5.18 3.86
C PHE A 92 2.33 -6.42 3.84
N PHE A 93 2.88 -6.83 4.99
CA PHE A 93 3.67 -8.06 5.09
C PHE A 93 2.85 -9.30 4.68
N TYR A 94 1.58 -9.38 5.11
CA TYR A 94 0.69 -10.49 4.75
C TYR A 94 0.42 -10.53 3.23
N THR A 95 0.06 -9.40 2.63
CA THR A 95 -0.21 -9.33 1.18
C THR A 95 1.02 -9.69 0.38
N THR A 96 2.19 -9.13 0.72
CA THR A 96 3.45 -9.46 0.05
C THR A 96 3.91 -10.90 0.28
N ALA A 97 3.62 -11.51 1.44
CA ALA A 97 3.93 -12.91 1.71
C ALA A 97 3.10 -13.85 0.84
N LYS A 98 1.82 -13.55 0.60
CA LYS A 98 0.99 -14.29 -0.37
C LYS A 98 1.58 -14.28 -1.77
N MET A 99 2.19 -13.17 -2.16
CA MET A 99 2.78 -12.96 -3.49
C MET A 99 4.14 -13.64 -3.67
N ARG A 100 4.87 -13.89 -2.57
CA ARG A 100 6.14 -14.64 -2.62
C ARG A 100 5.99 -16.05 -3.23
N LYS A 101 4.75 -16.58 -3.33
CA LYS A 101 4.47 -17.86 -4.00
C LYS A 101 4.47 -17.78 -5.54
N LYS A 102 4.34 -16.59 -6.14
CA LYS A 102 4.43 -16.40 -7.60
C LYS A 102 5.87 -16.01 -7.96
N THR A 103 6.71 -16.99 -8.19
CA THR A 103 8.12 -16.75 -8.60
C THR A 103 8.30 -16.77 -10.10
N LYS A 104 7.38 -17.40 -10.85
CA LYS A 104 7.47 -17.50 -12.33
C LYS A 104 6.43 -16.60 -12.98
N ILE A 105 6.86 -15.79 -13.94
CA ILE A 105 6.02 -14.89 -14.72
C ILE A 105 5.72 -15.52 -16.06
N SER A 106 4.45 -15.56 -16.42
CA SER A 106 3.98 -16.13 -17.70
C SER A 106 3.48 -15.05 -18.67
N CYS A 107 3.06 -13.89 -18.17
CA CYS A 107 2.59 -12.76 -18.97
C CYS A 107 2.79 -11.42 -18.25
N VAL A 108 2.68 -10.32 -19.00
CA VAL A 108 2.79 -8.95 -18.47
C VAL A 108 1.75 -8.66 -17.39
N GLY A 109 0.53 -9.20 -17.53
CA GLY A 109 -0.53 -9.02 -16.53
C GLY A 109 -0.11 -9.47 -15.13
N GLU A 110 0.67 -10.56 -15.00
CA GLU A 110 1.20 -11.02 -13.70
C GLU A 110 2.25 -10.07 -13.11
N ILE A 111 3.01 -9.37 -13.97
CA ILE A 111 3.92 -8.30 -13.51
C ILE A 111 3.10 -7.13 -12.96
N VAL A 112 2.06 -6.73 -13.69
CA VAL A 112 1.16 -5.64 -13.28
C VAL A 112 0.49 -5.96 -11.96
N ASP A 113 -0.04 -7.19 -11.78
CA ASP A 113 -0.60 -7.64 -10.51
C ASP A 113 0.39 -7.45 -9.35
N ILE A 114 1.66 -7.85 -9.56
CA ILE A 114 2.71 -7.72 -8.55
C ILE A 114 3.00 -6.25 -8.25
N VAL A 115 3.09 -5.41 -9.28
CA VAL A 115 3.36 -3.98 -9.14
C VAL A 115 2.24 -3.30 -8.35
N GLU A 116 0.97 -3.58 -8.66
CA GLU A 116 -0.18 -3.06 -7.93
C GLU A 116 -0.16 -3.48 -6.47
N ASP A 117 0.05 -4.74 -6.21
CA ASP A 117 0.08 -5.29 -4.86
C ASP A 117 1.16 -4.61 -3.97
N TYR A 118 2.26 -4.13 -4.56
CA TYR A 118 3.30 -3.41 -3.83
C TYR A 118 3.04 -1.90 -3.70
N LEU A 119 2.35 -1.29 -4.66
CA LEU A 119 2.35 0.16 -4.84
C LEU A 119 0.96 0.82 -4.75
N ARG A 120 -0.15 0.11 -5.05
CA ARG A 120 -1.48 0.70 -5.22
C ARG A 120 -2.01 1.46 -3.98
N PHE A 121 -1.72 0.97 -2.79
CA PHE A 121 -2.26 1.53 -1.55
C PHE A 121 -1.18 2.22 -0.72
N ARG A 122 -0.23 2.88 -1.40
CA ARG A 122 0.80 3.69 -0.73
C ARG A 122 0.34 5.12 -0.63
N ASN A 123 0.51 5.71 0.55
CA ASN A 123 0.24 7.11 0.85
C ASN A 123 1.44 8.03 0.61
N VAL A 124 2.61 7.46 0.32
CA VAL A 124 3.81 8.18 -0.12
C VAL A 124 4.37 7.50 -1.35
N GLU A 125 5.08 8.25 -2.18
CA GLU A 125 5.76 7.69 -3.33
C GLU A 125 6.74 6.61 -2.92
N ASN A 126 6.65 5.46 -3.56
CA ASN A 126 7.56 4.34 -3.38
C ASN A 126 8.00 3.84 -4.75
N MET A 127 9.21 3.29 -4.82
CA MET A 127 9.73 2.68 -6.03
C MET A 127 10.03 1.20 -5.81
N LEU A 128 9.69 0.38 -6.78
CA LEU A 128 9.89 -1.07 -6.77
C LEU A 128 10.82 -1.49 -7.90
N PHE A 129 11.82 -2.29 -7.57
CA PHE A 129 12.66 -2.99 -8.54
C PHE A 129 12.37 -4.48 -8.51
N LEU A 130 12.11 -5.10 -9.67
CA LEU A 130 11.92 -6.53 -9.81
C LEU A 130 13.02 -7.07 -10.75
N ALA A 131 13.91 -7.89 -10.21
CA ALA A 131 14.93 -8.60 -10.97
C ALA A 131 14.37 -9.93 -11.47
N ILE A 132 14.46 -10.16 -12.79
CA ILE A 132 13.90 -11.33 -13.47
C ILE A 132 15.05 -12.09 -14.15
N SER A 133 15.08 -13.41 -13.95
CA SER A 133 16.04 -14.30 -14.60
C SER A 133 15.60 -14.72 -16.01
N SER A 134 16.50 -15.37 -16.78
CA SER A 134 16.20 -15.95 -18.09
C SER A 134 15.07 -16.98 -18.10
N GLY A 135 14.76 -17.58 -16.94
CA GLY A 135 13.62 -18.49 -16.78
C GLY A 135 12.30 -17.79 -16.42
N ASN A 136 12.20 -16.47 -16.57
CA ASN A 136 11.08 -15.64 -16.15
C ASN A 136 10.75 -15.76 -14.64
N LEU A 137 11.77 -16.02 -13.82
CA LEU A 137 11.61 -16.07 -12.36
C LEU A 137 11.99 -14.72 -11.76
N ILE A 138 11.14 -14.18 -10.90
CA ILE A 138 11.52 -13.05 -10.05
C ILE A 138 12.50 -13.57 -8.99
N THR A 139 13.76 -13.16 -9.12
CA THR A 139 14.84 -13.57 -8.23
C THR A 139 15.02 -12.63 -7.05
N HIS A 140 14.86 -11.32 -7.28
CA HIS A 140 15.01 -10.30 -6.24
C HIS A 140 13.96 -9.21 -6.41
N LYS A 141 13.54 -8.65 -5.29
CA LYS A 141 12.63 -7.52 -5.20
C LYS A 141 13.22 -6.49 -4.25
N LYS A 142 13.17 -5.21 -4.61
CA LYS A 142 13.60 -4.13 -3.73
C LYS A 142 12.56 -3.01 -3.76
N LEU A 143 11.97 -2.73 -2.61
CA LEU A 143 11.11 -1.58 -2.40
C LEU A 143 11.94 -0.45 -1.78
N ILE A 144 11.92 0.71 -2.41
CA ILE A 144 12.54 1.94 -1.92
C ILE A 144 11.40 2.84 -1.44
N LYS A 145 11.42 3.17 -0.16
CA LYS A 145 10.45 4.08 0.45
C LYS A 145 10.97 5.51 0.32
N SER A 146 10.11 6.46 -0.03
CA SER A 146 10.46 7.88 0.06
C SER A 146 10.68 8.27 1.52
N ALA A 147 11.68 9.08 1.77
CA ALA A 147 11.91 9.67 3.08
C ALA A 147 11.02 10.90 3.35
N ASN A 148 10.45 11.51 2.29
CA ASN A 148 9.61 12.69 2.35
C ASN A 148 8.42 12.53 1.40
N SER A 149 7.29 13.12 1.73
CA SER A 149 6.01 13.01 1.00
C SER A 149 6.00 13.54 -0.45
N ALA A 150 7.07 14.14 -0.93
CA ALA A 150 7.05 14.88 -2.19
C ALA A 150 7.72 14.19 -3.40
N GLN A 151 8.69 13.30 -3.21
CA GLN A 151 9.35 12.56 -4.32
C GLN A 151 10.16 11.37 -3.84
N VAL A 152 10.10 10.22 -4.55
CA VAL A 152 11.07 9.14 -4.38
C VAL A 152 12.37 9.54 -5.06
N SER A 153 13.35 9.97 -4.30
CA SER A 153 14.70 10.08 -4.82
C SER A 153 15.43 8.75 -4.67
N PHE A 154 15.59 8.00 -5.73
CA PHE A 154 16.55 6.91 -5.78
C PHE A 154 17.82 7.36 -6.54
N SER A 155 18.98 6.86 -6.12
CA SER A 155 20.20 7.16 -6.85
C SER A 155 20.48 6.08 -7.91
N MET A 156 21.02 6.49 -9.07
CA MET A 156 21.50 5.52 -10.09
C MET A 156 22.52 4.54 -9.51
N SER A 157 23.32 4.97 -8.50
CA SER A 157 24.23 4.08 -7.78
C SER A 157 23.50 3.00 -6.99
N GLU A 158 22.30 3.28 -6.49
CA GLU A 158 21.49 2.30 -5.77
C GLU A 158 20.91 1.24 -6.72
N LEU A 159 20.44 1.66 -7.88
CA LEU A 159 20.03 0.74 -8.94
C LEU A 159 21.23 -0.09 -9.44
N GLY A 160 22.38 0.53 -9.68
CA GLY A 160 23.60 -0.17 -10.08
C GLY A 160 24.03 -1.26 -9.08
N ARG A 161 23.98 -0.95 -7.77
CA ARG A 161 24.22 -1.95 -6.72
C ARG A 161 23.21 -3.08 -6.72
N PHE A 162 21.92 -2.78 -6.96
CA PHE A 162 20.88 -3.79 -7.06
C PHE A 162 21.14 -4.71 -8.26
N LEU A 163 21.42 -4.16 -9.44
CA LEU A 163 21.74 -4.95 -10.64
C LEU A 163 22.98 -5.82 -10.45
N ALA A 164 24.05 -5.29 -9.86
CA ALA A 164 25.27 -6.04 -9.58
C ALA A 164 25.04 -7.20 -8.60
N SER A 165 24.18 -7.03 -7.61
CA SER A 165 23.82 -8.05 -6.62
C SER A 165 22.87 -9.09 -7.18
N ALA A 166 21.81 -8.67 -7.84
CA ALA A 166 20.73 -9.54 -8.32
C ALA A 166 21.09 -10.26 -9.63
N LYS A 167 21.99 -9.69 -10.44
CA LYS A 167 22.44 -10.19 -11.78
C LYS A 167 21.25 -10.63 -12.64
N PRO A 168 20.24 -9.79 -12.85
CA PRO A 168 19.06 -10.17 -13.62
C PRO A 168 19.38 -10.21 -15.11
N THR A 169 18.60 -10.97 -15.88
CA THR A 169 18.55 -10.83 -17.35
C THR A 169 17.58 -9.72 -17.75
N SER A 170 16.55 -9.49 -16.93
CA SER A 170 15.57 -8.45 -17.18
C SER A 170 15.20 -7.72 -15.87
N LEU A 171 14.86 -6.45 -15.99
CA LEU A 171 14.44 -5.58 -14.90
C LEU A 171 13.05 -5.03 -15.19
N VAL A 172 12.22 -4.97 -14.17
CA VAL A 172 11.02 -4.11 -14.11
C VAL A 172 11.26 -3.07 -13.05
N VAL A 173 10.92 -1.83 -13.37
CA VAL A 173 10.88 -0.72 -12.42
C VAL A 173 9.42 -0.27 -12.29
N ALA A 174 9.00 0.14 -11.12
CA ALA A 174 7.70 0.75 -10.93
C ALA A 174 7.74 1.76 -9.79
N HIS A 175 6.89 2.77 -9.86
CA HIS A 175 6.64 3.68 -8.75
C HIS A 175 5.16 4.04 -8.65
N CYS A 176 4.74 4.62 -7.54
CA CYS A 176 3.38 5.07 -7.37
C CYS A 176 3.28 6.59 -7.25
N HIS A 177 2.18 7.13 -7.75
CA HIS A 177 1.72 8.50 -7.54
C HIS A 177 0.54 8.48 -6.56
N PRO A 178 0.76 8.60 -5.25
CA PRO A 178 -0.32 8.66 -4.28
C PRO A 178 -1.22 9.85 -4.56
N TYR A 179 -2.54 9.62 -4.53
CA TYR A 179 -3.55 10.67 -4.74
C TYR A 179 -3.47 11.40 -6.09
N ALA A 180 -2.82 10.78 -7.09
CA ALA A 180 -2.68 11.34 -8.42
C ALA A 180 -2.86 10.28 -9.51
N LYS A 181 -3.06 10.74 -10.75
CA LYS A 181 -3.18 9.85 -11.91
C LYS A 181 -1.85 9.20 -12.26
N ALA A 182 -1.93 8.03 -12.90
CA ALA A 182 -0.78 7.21 -13.31
C ALA A 182 -0.02 7.77 -14.54
N TYR A 183 -0.02 9.07 -14.77
CA TYR A 183 0.69 9.67 -15.91
C TYR A 183 2.10 10.14 -15.50
N PRO A 184 3.11 9.93 -16.37
CA PRO A 184 4.48 10.32 -16.07
C PRO A 184 4.67 11.83 -16.06
N SER A 185 5.36 12.35 -15.06
CA SER A 185 5.93 13.69 -15.06
C SER A 185 7.13 13.80 -16.02
N SER A 186 7.68 15.00 -16.20
CA SER A 186 8.93 15.21 -16.95
C SER A 186 10.10 14.50 -16.29
N GLU A 187 10.15 14.53 -14.96
CA GLU A 187 11.16 13.89 -14.15
C GLU A 187 11.10 12.36 -14.28
N ASP A 188 9.91 11.78 -14.35
CA ASP A 188 9.72 10.34 -14.55
C ASP A 188 10.24 9.89 -15.92
N LYS A 189 10.00 10.68 -16.97
CA LYS A 189 10.51 10.41 -18.32
C LYS A 189 12.04 10.46 -18.36
N GLU A 190 12.65 11.48 -17.75
CA GLU A 190 14.09 11.57 -17.64
C GLU A 190 14.69 10.42 -16.81
N ALA A 191 14.01 10.00 -15.72
CA ALA A 191 14.42 8.87 -14.91
C ALA A 191 14.36 7.57 -15.72
N PHE A 192 13.29 7.37 -16.50
CA PHE A 192 13.13 6.21 -17.38
C PHE A 192 14.29 6.10 -18.38
N GLU A 193 14.63 7.19 -19.08
CA GLU A 193 15.76 7.19 -20.01
C GLU A 193 17.11 6.87 -19.34
N LYS A 194 17.35 7.41 -18.14
CA LYS A 194 18.56 7.14 -17.36
C LYS A 194 18.64 5.67 -16.92
N ILE A 195 17.51 5.10 -16.48
CA ILE A 195 17.40 3.69 -16.12
C ILE A 195 17.66 2.80 -17.33
N GLU A 196 17.07 3.12 -18.47
CA GLU A 196 17.23 2.34 -19.70
C GLU A 196 18.70 2.32 -20.16
N LYS A 197 19.37 3.48 -20.15
CA LYS A 197 20.82 3.58 -20.47
C LYS A 197 21.68 2.76 -19.51
N LEU A 198 21.37 2.78 -18.20
CA LEU A 198 22.10 1.99 -17.22
C LEU A 198 21.87 0.49 -17.44
N CYS A 199 20.65 0.06 -17.67
CA CYS A 199 20.31 -1.33 -17.97
C CYS A 199 21.04 -1.82 -19.22
N LEU A 200 21.02 -1.04 -20.30
CA LEU A 200 21.72 -1.34 -21.52
C LEU A 200 23.24 -1.52 -21.28
N THR A 201 23.85 -0.61 -20.53
CA THR A 201 25.26 -0.66 -20.15
C THR A 201 25.60 -1.92 -19.33
N CYS A 202 24.66 -2.37 -18.48
CA CYS A 202 24.84 -3.58 -17.68
C CYS A 202 24.45 -4.88 -18.43
N GLY A 203 23.99 -4.81 -19.67
CA GLY A 203 23.51 -5.98 -20.43
C GLY A 203 22.20 -6.54 -19.89
N VAL A 204 21.38 -5.70 -19.22
CA VAL A 204 20.09 -6.06 -18.64
C VAL A 204 18.97 -5.52 -19.52
N ASN A 205 17.96 -6.33 -19.84
CA ASN A 205 16.78 -5.88 -20.57
C ASN A 205 15.83 -5.14 -19.61
N LEU A 206 15.59 -3.84 -19.81
CA LEU A 206 14.50 -3.14 -19.12
C LEU A 206 13.18 -3.55 -19.78
N VAL A 207 12.35 -4.32 -19.06
CA VAL A 207 11.03 -4.74 -19.56
C VAL A 207 10.13 -3.53 -19.67
N ASP A 208 9.96 -2.79 -18.57
CA ASP A 208 9.15 -1.59 -18.51
C ASP A 208 9.43 -0.77 -17.23
N SER A 209 8.89 0.45 -17.20
CA SER A 209 8.71 1.25 -15.99
C SER A 209 7.24 1.58 -15.83
N TYR A 210 6.61 1.03 -14.79
CA TYR A 210 5.19 1.22 -14.51
C TYR A 210 4.96 2.33 -13.51
N ILE A 211 3.86 3.06 -13.70
CA ILE A 211 3.37 4.07 -12.75
C ILE A 211 2.00 3.65 -12.25
N VAL A 212 1.84 3.53 -10.94
CA VAL A 212 0.57 3.20 -10.30
C VAL A 212 -0.03 4.46 -9.74
N GLY A 213 -1.20 4.86 -10.26
CA GLY A 213 -1.96 6.01 -9.78
C GLY A 213 -3.36 5.63 -9.30
N GLU A 214 -4.20 6.62 -9.04
CA GLU A 214 -5.59 6.41 -8.63
C GLU A 214 -6.46 5.80 -9.74
N ASP A 215 -6.14 6.08 -11.00
CA ASP A 215 -6.89 5.68 -12.18
C ASP A 215 -6.42 4.40 -12.84
N GLY A 216 -5.28 3.85 -12.41
CA GLY A 216 -4.78 2.62 -13.00
C GLY A 216 -3.26 2.44 -12.96
N VAL A 217 -2.77 1.68 -13.93
CA VAL A 217 -1.34 1.43 -14.15
C VAL A 217 -0.96 1.88 -15.55
N TYR A 218 0.03 2.76 -15.62
CA TYR A 218 0.59 3.29 -16.86
C TYR A 218 1.92 2.57 -17.20
N SER A 219 2.08 2.18 -18.46
CA SER A 219 3.34 1.71 -19.03
C SER A 219 4.09 2.90 -19.64
N GLN A 220 5.32 3.18 -19.20
CA GLN A 220 6.12 4.22 -19.82
C GLN A 220 6.69 3.78 -21.17
N ARG A 221 6.88 2.49 -21.38
CA ARG A 221 7.34 1.94 -22.67
C ARG A 221 6.26 2.01 -23.75
N ASP A 222 5.02 1.63 -23.40
CA ASP A 222 3.89 1.63 -24.33
C ASP A 222 3.18 2.98 -24.40
N GLU A 223 3.56 3.93 -23.53
CA GLU A 223 3.00 5.27 -23.40
C GLU A 223 1.48 5.30 -23.22
N MET A 224 0.92 4.32 -22.47
CA MET A 224 -0.53 4.18 -22.26
C MET A 224 -0.87 3.56 -20.91
N LEU A 225 -2.12 3.79 -20.48
CA LEU A 225 -2.72 3.02 -19.39
C LEU A 225 -2.96 1.58 -19.85
N ILE A 226 -2.27 0.64 -19.23
CA ILE A 226 -2.41 -0.80 -19.51
C ILE A 226 -3.42 -1.48 -18.59
N ARG A 227 -3.80 -0.81 -17.49
CA ARG A 227 -4.88 -1.20 -16.58
C ARG A 227 -5.61 0.05 -16.10
N LYS A 228 -6.94 0.08 -16.26
CA LYS A 228 -7.80 1.14 -15.72
C LYS A 228 -8.53 0.61 -14.50
N TYR A 229 -8.57 1.39 -13.42
CA TYR A 229 -9.44 1.10 -12.30
C TYR A 229 -10.85 1.63 -12.58
N ILE A 230 -11.83 0.86 -12.20
CA ILE A 230 -13.24 1.24 -12.35
C ILE A 230 -13.59 2.10 -11.14
N ASP A 231 -14.05 3.33 -11.40
CA ASP A 231 -14.63 4.16 -10.36
C ASP A 231 -15.95 3.57 -9.88
N VAL A 232 -16.13 3.50 -8.55
CA VAL A 232 -17.36 2.97 -7.94
C VAL A 232 -18.59 3.78 -8.37
N ASP A 233 -18.43 5.07 -8.64
CA ASP A 233 -19.51 5.94 -9.11
C ASP A 233 -19.84 5.71 -10.59
N GLU A 234 -18.86 5.36 -11.44
CA GLU A 234 -19.11 4.86 -12.81
C GLU A 234 -19.91 3.55 -12.78
N LEU A 235 -19.62 2.63 -11.84
CA LEU A 235 -20.38 1.38 -11.68
C LEU A 235 -21.82 1.64 -11.28
N LYS A 236 -22.09 2.52 -10.32
CA LYS A 236 -23.45 2.87 -9.90
C LYS A 236 -24.28 3.42 -11.05
N THR A 237 -23.67 4.23 -11.91
CA THR A 237 -24.34 4.81 -13.08
C THR A 237 -24.66 3.75 -14.14
N ALA A 238 -23.78 2.77 -14.34
CA ALA A 238 -23.98 1.68 -15.31
C ALA A 238 -25.07 0.69 -14.91
N PHE A 239 -25.33 0.52 -13.61
CA PHE A 239 -26.40 -0.37 -13.10
C PHE A 239 -27.71 0.35 -12.78
N SER A 240 -27.80 1.69 -12.99
CA SER A 240 -29.00 2.48 -12.75
C SER A 240 -29.83 2.75 -14.03
N ASN A 241 -29.40 2.22 -15.19
CA ASN A 241 -30.09 2.18 -16.48
C ASN A 241 -30.50 0.74 -16.81
#